data_097ed244f255f88dc9016aed19c079e6
#
_entry.id   097ed244f255f88dc9016aed19c079e6
#
_cell.length_a   1.000
_cell.length_b   1.000
_cell.length_c   1.000
_cell.angle_alpha   90.00
_cell.angle_beta   90.00
_cell.angle_gamma   90.00
#
_symmetry.space_group_name_H-M   'P 1'
#
loop_
_entity.id
_entity.type
_entity.pdbx_description
1 polymer ?
#
loop_
_entity_poly.entity_id
_entity_poly.type
_entity_poly.pdbx_seq_one_letter_code
_entity_poly.pdbx_strand_id
1 'polypeptide(L)'
;MHRATCRWTILTGLLAGGAALGLAAEPGDPAAGWTAPEAVYTAACAACHGPDGRGLPRERLGFEVEPPDFTDCSFATREPDGDWFAVAHQGGPVRGFDPRMPAFGEALDEARLEAAVRHIRTFCAEPGWPSGNLNQPRPMFTEKAFVEDELVLTFGAAVEGRRSFELELLFETRLGRSSQLEIALPFHLDEGAGEDGWTGGLGDVAVGLKQVIAALPSSGSILSGIVELVLPTSREGSAVVFEPSLAYSQSLGPAGFLHLQTGAEVPFEENGEVELFWRLAYGYTFVQGLFGRAWTPMLEVLGSLGVDDPAAIRWDLVPQLQLALNTRQHVMLGLATRIPVEPGSERAIGVWAYLLWEWFDGGLGEGW
;
A
#
# COMPACT_ATOMS: atom_id res chain seq x y z
N MET A 1 23.07 -20.51 -49.23
CA MET A 1 24.10 -19.91 -50.08
C MET A 1 24.02 -18.39 -49.91
N HIS A 2 25.13 -17.77 -49.71
CA HIS A 2 25.51 -16.36 -49.58
C HIS A 2 25.55 -15.82 -48.12
N ARG A 3 26.81 -15.94 -47.58
CA ARG A 3 27.30 -15.18 -46.44
C ARG A 3 27.77 -13.81 -46.93
N ALA A 4 27.33 -12.74 -46.28
CA ALA A 4 27.93 -11.40 -46.48
C ALA A 4 28.73 -11.05 -45.21
N THR A 5 30.04 -10.98 -45.36
CA THR A 5 31.02 -10.51 -44.39
C THR A 5 31.15 -9.00 -44.53
N CYS A 6 30.94 -8.21 -43.48
CA CYS A 6 31.20 -6.77 -43.45
C CYS A 6 32.56 -6.54 -42.76
N ARG A 7 33.55 -6.01 -43.53
CA ARG A 7 34.88 -5.61 -43.08
C ARG A 7 34.82 -4.20 -42.53
N TRP A 8 35.32 -3.99 -41.36
CA TRP A 8 35.60 -2.66 -40.80
C TRP A 8 37.02 -2.22 -41.18
N THR A 9 37.11 -1.06 -41.84
CA THR A 9 38.36 -0.40 -42.17
C THR A 9 38.68 0.64 -41.08
N ILE A 10 39.83 0.49 -40.45
CA ILE A 10 40.39 1.44 -39.51
C ILE A 10 41.05 2.58 -40.32
N LEU A 11 40.63 3.82 -40.05
CA LEU A 11 41.30 5.02 -40.56
C LEU A 11 41.98 5.73 -39.38
N THR A 12 43.32 5.71 -39.40
CA THR A 12 44.19 6.51 -38.55
C THR A 12 44.46 7.85 -39.24
N GLY A 13 44.28 8.96 -38.50
CA GLY A 13 44.57 10.30 -39.04
C GLY A 13 44.77 11.37 -37.97
N LEU A 14 46.01 11.60 -37.64
CA LEU A 14 46.80 12.84 -37.37
C LEU A 14 46.23 13.97 -36.48
N LEU A 15 47.03 14.24 -35.49
CA LEU A 15 47.32 15.42 -34.68
C LEU A 15 47.01 16.80 -35.29
N ALA A 16 46.21 17.60 -34.55
CA ALA A 16 46.31 19.06 -34.62
C ALA A 16 46.19 19.62 -33.20
N GLY A 17 47.19 20.36 -32.76
CA GLY A 17 47.24 21.04 -31.46
C GLY A 17 46.18 22.11 -31.35
N GLY A 18 45.37 22.02 -30.34
CA GLY A 18 44.39 23.01 -29.92
C GLY A 18 44.74 23.55 -28.55
N ALA A 19 44.85 24.86 -28.46
CA ALA A 19 45.14 25.61 -27.24
C ALA A 19 44.18 25.21 -26.10
N ALA A 20 44.73 24.90 -24.93
CA ALA A 20 44.00 24.74 -23.71
C ALA A 20 43.36 26.07 -23.31
N LEU A 21 42.07 26.26 -23.67
CA LEU A 21 41.22 27.19 -22.97
C LEU A 21 41.07 26.67 -21.54
N GLY A 22 41.58 27.42 -20.58
CA GLY A 22 41.40 27.13 -19.16
C GLY A 22 39.90 27.07 -18.86
N LEU A 23 39.41 25.85 -18.68
CA LEU A 23 38.10 25.63 -18.07
C LEU A 23 38.15 26.24 -16.68
N ALA A 24 37.32 27.29 -16.45
CA ALA A 24 37.07 27.78 -15.11
C ALA A 24 36.65 26.55 -14.28
N ALA A 25 37.34 26.32 -13.17
CA ALA A 25 36.93 25.27 -12.23
C ALA A 25 35.47 25.51 -11.90
N GLU A 26 34.63 24.52 -12.14
CA GLU A 26 33.25 24.49 -11.62
C GLU A 26 33.30 24.79 -10.12
N PRO A 27 32.39 25.63 -9.58
CA PRO A 27 32.36 25.85 -8.15
C PRO A 27 32.18 24.47 -7.48
N GLY A 28 33.16 24.10 -6.65
CA GLY A 28 33.17 22.80 -5.99
C GLY A 28 31.83 22.57 -5.28
N ASP A 29 31.32 21.35 -5.38
CA ASP A 29 30.09 20.93 -4.69
C ASP A 29 30.17 21.33 -3.20
N PRO A 30 29.32 22.28 -2.70
CA PRO A 30 29.36 22.72 -1.32
C PRO A 30 29.03 21.57 -0.33
N ALA A 31 28.44 20.51 -0.81
CA ALA A 31 28.12 19.30 -0.04
C ALA A 31 29.16 18.18 -0.14
N ALA A 32 30.32 18.43 -0.80
CA ALA A 32 31.36 17.40 -1.03
C ALA A 32 31.88 16.74 0.27
N GLY A 33 31.76 17.41 1.43
CA GLY A 33 32.12 16.86 2.75
C GLY A 33 30.98 16.06 3.45
N TRP A 34 29.78 16.07 2.91
CA TRP A 34 28.60 15.42 3.56
C TRP A 34 28.42 14.01 3.01
N THR A 35 29.23 13.08 3.48
CA THR A 35 29.19 11.68 3.02
C THR A 35 28.51 10.73 4.03
N ALA A 36 28.54 11.07 5.32
CA ALA A 36 27.86 10.30 6.35
C ALA A 36 26.38 10.70 6.46
N PRO A 37 25.44 9.75 6.66
CA PRO A 37 24.00 10.03 6.80
C PRO A 37 23.66 11.12 7.82
N GLU A 38 24.31 11.06 9.00
CA GLU A 38 24.16 12.05 10.08
C GLU A 38 24.66 13.44 9.65
N ALA A 39 25.75 13.52 8.88
CA ALA A 39 26.29 14.79 8.42
C ALA A 39 25.35 15.49 7.43
N VAL A 40 24.74 14.73 6.51
CA VAL A 40 23.73 15.24 5.58
C VAL A 40 22.51 15.77 6.35
N TYR A 41 21.97 14.98 7.28
CA TYR A 41 20.86 15.39 8.11
C TYR A 41 21.16 16.67 8.92
N THR A 42 22.31 16.69 9.59
CA THR A 42 22.73 17.84 10.41
C THR A 42 22.86 19.11 9.59
N ALA A 43 23.39 19.02 8.39
CA ALA A 43 23.62 20.19 7.54
C ALA A 43 22.34 20.69 6.85
N ALA A 44 21.45 19.79 6.41
CA ALA A 44 20.28 20.13 5.58
C ALA A 44 18.96 20.19 6.36
N CYS A 45 18.79 19.33 7.37
CA CYS A 45 17.48 19.07 7.98
C CYS A 45 17.35 19.56 9.43
N ALA A 46 18.44 19.47 10.22
CA ALA A 46 18.42 19.73 11.66
C ALA A 46 18.07 21.18 12.02
N ALA A 47 18.22 22.13 11.11
CA ALA A 47 17.84 23.54 11.33
C ALA A 47 16.36 23.73 11.62
N CYS A 48 15.50 22.83 11.13
CA CYS A 48 14.06 22.83 11.39
C CYS A 48 13.64 21.61 12.21
N HIS A 49 14.16 20.42 11.87
CA HIS A 49 13.75 19.16 12.48
C HIS A 49 14.49 18.82 13.78
N GLY A 50 15.40 19.68 14.24
CA GLY A 50 16.22 19.46 15.43
C GLY A 50 17.33 18.43 15.23
N PRO A 51 18.42 18.49 16.01
CA PRO A 51 19.49 17.52 15.93
C PRO A 51 19.09 16.14 16.45
N ASP A 52 18.02 16.05 17.21
CA ASP A 52 17.45 14.85 17.82
C ASP A 52 16.19 14.34 17.10
N GLY A 53 15.78 15.00 16.01
CA GLY A 53 14.64 14.60 15.20
C GLY A 53 13.27 14.96 15.78
N ARG A 54 13.19 15.73 16.89
CA ARG A 54 11.93 16.08 17.57
C ARG A 54 11.22 17.31 17.02
N GLY A 55 11.82 17.96 16.03
CA GLY A 55 11.38 19.27 15.57
C GLY A 55 11.85 20.40 16.49
N LEU A 56 12.05 21.58 15.92
CA LEU A 56 12.27 22.77 16.71
C LEU A 56 10.93 23.44 17.05
N PRO A 57 10.80 24.04 18.26
CA PRO A 57 9.57 24.72 18.64
C PRO A 57 9.34 25.98 17.76
N ARG A 58 8.07 26.33 17.58
CA ARG A 58 7.60 27.46 16.72
C ARG A 58 8.32 28.76 16.99
N GLU A 59 8.60 29.05 18.25
CA GLU A 59 9.28 30.28 18.68
C GLU A 59 10.70 30.40 18.13
N ARG A 60 11.34 29.27 17.83
CA ARG A 60 12.68 29.24 17.24
C ARG A 60 12.67 29.23 15.72
N LEU A 61 11.61 28.71 15.11
CA LEU A 61 11.45 28.64 13.67
C LEU A 61 10.93 29.95 13.06
N GLY A 62 10.17 30.75 13.83
CA GLY A 62 9.57 31.97 13.34
C GLY A 62 8.36 31.78 12.41
N PHE A 63 7.79 30.56 12.38
CA PHE A 63 6.55 30.22 11.67
C PHE A 63 5.66 29.28 12.50
N GLU A 64 4.36 29.22 12.15
CA GLU A 64 3.36 28.58 13.01
C GLU A 64 3.26 27.05 12.86
N VAL A 65 3.90 26.48 11.85
CA VAL A 65 3.88 25.01 11.61
C VAL A 65 4.99 24.36 12.42
N GLU A 66 4.65 23.31 13.16
CA GLU A 66 5.61 22.47 13.86
C GLU A 66 6.13 21.40 12.92
N PRO A 67 7.45 21.20 12.81
CA PRO A 67 7.99 20.04 12.13
C PRO A 67 7.59 18.74 12.85
N PRO A 68 7.43 17.62 12.13
CA PRO A 68 7.08 16.36 12.75
C PRO A 68 8.15 15.88 13.73
N ASP A 69 7.73 15.13 14.75
CA ASP A 69 8.61 14.40 15.67
C ASP A 69 8.96 13.04 15.07
N PHE A 70 10.16 12.91 14.53
CA PHE A 70 10.67 11.64 13.97
C PHE A 70 10.97 10.57 15.01
N THR A 71 10.95 10.91 16.31
CA THR A 71 11.10 9.92 17.40
C THR A 71 9.78 9.25 17.74
N ASP A 72 8.65 9.80 17.30
CA ASP A 72 7.36 9.13 17.39
C ASP A 72 7.28 8.01 16.35
N CYS A 73 7.45 6.78 16.80
CA CYS A 73 7.43 5.61 15.91
C CYS A 73 6.06 5.37 15.29
N SER A 74 4.97 5.82 15.92
CA SER A 74 3.64 5.66 15.32
C SER A 74 3.47 6.52 14.08
N PHE A 75 4.13 7.67 14.01
CA PHE A 75 4.25 8.51 12.82
C PHE A 75 5.35 8.02 11.88
N ALA A 76 6.58 7.87 12.41
CA ALA A 76 7.78 7.65 11.60
C ALA A 76 7.82 6.32 10.85
N THR A 77 6.96 5.35 11.15
CA THR A 77 6.98 4.02 10.51
C THR A 77 5.85 3.76 9.52
N ARG A 78 4.89 4.67 9.38
CA ARG A 78 3.70 4.46 8.52
C ARG A 78 4.02 4.57 7.04
N GLU A 79 4.69 5.66 6.66
CA GLU A 79 4.99 6.00 5.28
C GLU A 79 6.21 5.25 4.74
N PRO A 80 6.21 4.87 3.44
CA PRO A 80 7.38 4.30 2.80
C PRO A 80 8.49 5.35 2.61
N ASP A 81 9.75 4.89 2.51
CA ASP A 81 10.90 5.77 2.28
C ASP A 81 10.79 6.60 1.01
N GLY A 82 10.06 6.09 0.00
CA GLY A 82 9.81 6.82 -1.25
C GLY A 82 9.06 8.13 -1.05
N ASP A 83 8.10 8.21 -0.12
CA ASP A 83 7.36 9.44 0.17
C ASP A 83 8.20 10.42 0.98
N TRP A 84 8.98 9.94 1.93
CA TRP A 84 9.96 10.75 2.65
C TRP A 84 11.02 11.32 1.70
N PHE A 85 11.51 10.52 0.76
CA PHE A 85 12.43 10.96 -0.28
C PHE A 85 11.78 12.00 -1.20
N ALA A 86 10.53 11.81 -1.61
CA ALA A 86 9.80 12.76 -2.44
C ALA A 86 9.70 14.14 -1.78
N VAL A 87 9.35 14.16 -0.49
CA VAL A 87 9.26 15.41 0.31
C VAL A 87 10.63 16.06 0.46
N ALA A 88 11.69 15.29 0.73
CA ALA A 88 13.05 15.84 0.80
C ALA A 88 13.54 16.38 -0.55
N HIS A 89 13.20 15.71 -1.66
CA HIS A 89 13.65 16.08 -3.00
C HIS A 89 12.88 17.29 -3.57
N GLN A 90 11.53 17.31 -3.48
CA GLN A 90 10.67 18.31 -4.11
C GLN A 90 10.05 19.33 -3.14
N GLY A 91 10.29 19.17 -1.84
CA GLY A 91 9.68 19.97 -0.79
C GLY A 91 8.29 19.47 -0.38
N GLY A 92 7.75 20.07 0.70
CA GLY A 92 6.47 19.68 1.28
C GLY A 92 5.28 19.57 0.31
N PRO A 93 5.11 20.51 -0.63
CA PRO A 93 3.94 20.51 -1.54
C PRO A 93 3.77 19.27 -2.39
N VAL A 94 4.83 18.49 -2.67
CA VAL A 94 4.75 17.25 -3.47
C VAL A 94 3.85 16.19 -2.82
N ARG A 95 3.69 16.25 -1.51
CA ARG A 95 2.79 15.40 -0.71
C ARG A 95 1.76 16.22 0.09
N GLY A 96 1.47 17.46 -0.34
CA GLY A 96 0.46 18.32 0.29
C GLY A 96 0.84 18.87 1.66
N PHE A 97 2.14 18.85 2.00
CA PHE A 97 2.66 19.47 3.22
C PHE A 97 2.98 20.95 3.02
N ASP A 98 3.30 21.65 4.11
CA ASP A 98 3.59 23.08 4.10
C ASP A 98 4.76 23.43 3.16
N PRO A 99 4.65 24.49 2.34
CA PRO A 99 5.70 24.91 1.41
C PRO A 99 6.98 25.42 2.10
N ARG A 100 6.97 25.63 3.41
CA ARG A 100 8.18 25.94 4.17
C ARG A 100 9.15 24.77 4.28
N MET A 101 8.68 23.53 4.09
CA MET A 101 9.58 22.40 3.85
C MET A 101 10.18 22.56 2.45
N PRO A 102 11.47 22.95 2.33
CA PRO A 102 12.07 23.29 1.05
C PRO A 102 12.44 22.03 0.25
N ALA A 103 12.61 22.21 -1.08
CA ALA A 103 13.13 21.19 -1.96
C ALA A 103 14.67 21.18 -1.90
N PHE A 104 15.27 20.00 -1.74
CA PHE A 104 16.72 19.82 -1.72
C PHE A 104 17.28 19.12 -2.98
N GLY A 105 16.42 18.69 -3.93
CA GLY A 105 16.84 17.91 -5.10
C GLY A 105 17.78 18.64 -6.07
N GLU A 106 17.85 19.99 -6.03
CA GLU A 106 18.82 20.75 -6.81
C GLU A 106 20.17 20.94 -6.06
N ALA A 107 20.16 20.81 -4.72
CA ALA A 107 21.32 21.05 -3.87
C ALA A 107 22.02 19.75 -3.44
N LEU A 108 21.29 18.65 -3.36
CA LEU A 108 21.79 17.34 -2.93
C LEU A 108 21.42 16.28 -3.98
N ASP A 109 22.35 15.40 -4.25
CA ASP A 109 22.10 14.23 -5.11
C ASP A 109 21.19 13.20 -4.39
N GLU A 110 20.62 12.26 -5.16
CA GLU A 110 19.71 11.24 -4.67
C GLU A 110 20.36 10.39 -3.55
N ALA A 111 21.63 10.04 -3.67
CA ALA A 111 22.33 9.22 -2.69
C ALA A 111 22.45 9.91 -1.32
N ARG A 112 22.65 11.24 -1.30
CA ARG A 112 22.65 12.04 -0.07
C ARG A 112 21.27 12.17 0.53
N LEU A 113 20.23 12.39 -0.30
CA LEU A 113 18.84 12.46 0.18
C LEU A 113 18.39 11.13 0.77
N GLU A 114 18.70 10.01 0.13
CA GLU A 114 18.47 8.68 0.69
C GLU A 114 19.25 8.46 2.00
N ALA A 115 20.49 8.96 2.09
CA ALA A 115 21.26 8.89 3.33
C ALA A 115 20.60 9.70 4.46
N ALA A 116 20.05 10.88 4.16
CA ALA A 116 19.29 11.67 5.14
C ALA A 116 18.01 10.91 5.61
N VAL A 117 17.24 10.33 4.68
CA VAL A 117 16.06 9.52 5.04
C VAL A 117 16.46 8.33 5.91
N ARG A 118 17.52 7.60 5.56
CA ARG A 118 18.04 6.51 6.41
C ARG A 118 18.42 6.99 7.81
N HIS A 119 19.02 8.17 7.94
CA HIS A 119 19.34 8.71 9.26
C HIS A 119 18.08 9.07 10.04
N ILE A 120 17.09 9.72 9.41
CA ILE A 120 15.81 10.05 10.03
C ILE A 120 15.14 8.81 10.61
N ARG A 121 15.16 7.68 9.89
CA ARG A 121 14.60 6.40 10.38
C ARG A 121 15.26 5.88 11.66
N THR A 122 16.49 6.30 11.97
CA THR A 122 17.17 5.89 13.21
C THR A 122 16.64 6.59 14.46
N PHE A 123 15.89 7.69 14.33
CA PHE A 123 15.30 8.38 15.47
C PHE A 123 14.17 7.58 16.12
N CYS A 124 13.41 6.81 15.35
CA CYS A 124 12.49 5.84 15.88
C CYS A 124 13.27 4.59 16.33
N ALA A 125 13.63 4.54 17.61
CA ALA A 125 14.47 3.48 18.17
C ALA A 125 13.68 2.32 18.79
N GLU A 126 12.34 2.41 18.85
CA GLU A 126 11.50 1.37 19.43
C GLU A 126 11.39 0.15 18.51
N PRO A 127 11.73 -1.07 18.98
CA PRO A 127 11.61 -2.27 18.15
C PRO A 127 10.15 -2.70 17.97
N GLY A 128 9.90 -3.43 16.88
CA GLY A 128 8.60 -4.09 16.64
C GLY A 128 7.58 -3.27 15.85
N TRP A 129 7.92 -2.06 15.42
CA TRP A 129 7.13 -1.31 14.45
C TRP A 129 7.45 -1.79 13.03
N PRO A 130 6.48 -2.28 12.24
CA PRO A 130 6.72 -2.62 10.85
C PRO A 130 6.99 -1.34 10.04
N SER A 131 7.99 -1.39 9.15
CA SER A 131 8.33 -0.27 8.27
C SER A 131 7.26 -0.07 7.21
N GLY A 132 6.88 1.17 6.91
CA GLY A 132 5.99 1.55 5.82
C GLY A 132 6.44 1.06 4.43
N ASN A 133 7.72 0.72 4.25
CA ASN A 133 8.21 0.05 3.05
C ASN A 133 7.56 -1.33 2.80
N LEU A 134 6.91 -1.91 3.83
CA LEU A 134 6.18 -3.18 3.74
C LEU A 134 4.68 -2.97 3.48
N ASN A 135 4.21 -1.72 3.48
CA ASN A 135 2.85 -1.36 3.12
C ASN A 135 2.71 -1.35 1.59
N GLN A 136 2.15 -2.41 1.05
CA GLN A 136 1.90 -2.56 -0.39
C GLN A 136 0.46 -2.16 -0.73
N PRO A 137 0.17 -1.76 -2.00
CA PRO A 137 -1.19 -1.42 -2.43
C PRO A 137 -2.21 -2.51 -2.11
N ARG A 138 -3.42 -2.10 -1.71
CA ARG A 138 -4.51 -2.99 -1.30
C ARG A 138 -5.14 -3.70 -2.50
N PRO A 139 -5.19 -5.05 -2.53
CA PRO A 139 -6.01 -5.80 -3.46
C PRO A 139 -7.50 -5.69 -3.14
N MET A 140 -8.38 -6.14 -4.04
CA MET A 140 -9.83 -6.07 -3.86
C MET A 140 -10.35 -7.05 -2.79
N PHE A 141 -9.79 -8.27 -2.74
CA PHE A 141 -10.28 -9.36 -1.89
C PHE A 141 -9.21 -9.97 -1.00
N THR A 142 -7.93 -9.87 -1.38
CA THR A 142 -6.82 -10.44 -0.60
C THR A 142 -6.40 -9.46 0.49
N GLU A 143 -6.35 -9.93 1.74
CA GLU A 143 -5.92 -9.11 2.87
C GLU A 143 -4.42 -8.78 2.82
N LYS A 144 -4.10 -7.53 3.21
CA LYS A 144 -2.73 -7.06 3.41
C LYS A 144 -2.19 -7.57 4.73
N ALA A 145 -0.90 -7.92 4.77
CA ALA A 145 -0.24 -8.29 6.03
C ALA A 145 0.15 -7.06 6.87
N PHE A 146 0.23 -5.87 6.28
CA PHE A 146 0.56 -4.63 6.99
C PHE A 146 -0.62 -4.14 7.83
N VAL A 147 -0.34 -3.49 8.98
CA VAL A 147 -1.36 -2.91 9.87
C VAL A 147 -1.56 -1.43 9.54
N GLU A 148 -2.80 -0.99 9.47
CA GLU A 148 -3.21 0.29 8.90
C GLU A 148 -4.19 1.06 9.78
N ASP A 149 -4.37 2.33 9.43
CA ASP A 149 -5.46 3.18 9.88
C ASP A 149 -6.19 3.65 8.61
N GLU A 150 -7.24 2.94 8.20
CA GLU A 150 -7.96 3.21 6.96
C GLU A 150 -9.45 2.97 7.06
N LEU A 151 -10.19 3.61 6.16
CA LEU A 151 -11.60 3.37 5.89
C LEU A 151 -11.75 2.97 4.44
N VAL A 152 -12.39 1.84 4.18
CA VAL A 152 -12.64 1.36 2.82
C VAL A 152 -14.14 1.24 2.61
N LEU A 153 -14.65 1.89 1.56
CA LEU A 153 -16.01 1.73 1.09
C LEU A 153 -15.96 0.93 -0.21
N THR A 154 -16.41 -0.31 -0.16
CA THR A 154 -16.44 -1.23 -1.31
C THR A 154 -17.85 -1.34 -1.85
N PHE A 155 -17.98 -1.30 -3.17
CA PHE A 155 -19.20 -1.54 -3.92
C PHE A 155 -19.00 -2.71 -4.88
N GLY A 156 -19.94 -3.65 -4.91
CA GLY A 156 -19.99 -4.78 -5.83
C GLY A 156 -21.33 -4.85 -6.56
N ALA A 157 -21.32 -5.33 -7.81
CA ALA A 157 -22.53 -5.59 -8.58
C ALA A 157 -22.36 -6.80 -9.50
N ALA A 158 -23.33 -7.71 -9.51
CA ALA A 158 -23.42 -8.76 -10.52
C ALA A 158 -23.88 -8.16 -11.84
N VAL A 159 -23.15 -8.46 -12.95
CA VAL A 159 -23.45 -7.95 -14.29
C VAL A 159 -24.19 -8.95 -15.16
N GLU A 160 -24.33 -10.20 -14.71
CA GLU A 160 -25.04 -11.29 -15.37
C GLU A 160 -25.99 -11.99 -14.41
N GLY A 161 -27.03 -12.60 -14.92
CA GLY A 161 -28.03 -13.33 -14.14
C GLY A 161 -28.94 -12.40 -13.32
N ARG A 162 -29.20 -12.78 -12.07
CA ARG A 162 -29.92 -11.93 -11.11
C ARG A 162 -29.06 -10.73 -10.71
N ARG A 163 -29.66 -9.56 -10.68
CA ARG A 163 -28.97 -8.36 -10.22
C ARG A 163 -28.81 -8.42 -8.71
N SER A 164 -27.58 -8.24 -8.25
CA SER A 164 -27.24 -8.06 -6.84
C SER A 164 -26.29 -6.88 -6.70
N PHE A 165 -26.41 -6.17 -5.59
CA PHE A 165 -25.52 -5.09 -5.21
C PHE A 165 -25.02 -5.35 -3.80
N GLU A 166 -23.74 -5.15 -3.60
CA GLU A 166 -23.07 -5.25 -2.31
C GLU A 166 -22.43 -3.90 -1.99
N LEU A 167 -22.53 -3.48 -0.75
CA LEU A 167 -21.83 -2.31 -0.22
C LEU A 167 -21.22 -2.72 1.11
N GLU A 168 -19.93 -2.51 1.30
CA GLU A 168 -19.25 -2.78 2.56
C GLU A 168 -18.49 -1.55 3.02
N LEU A 169 -18.64 -1.24 4.31
CA LEU A 169 -17.81 -0.26 5.00
C LEU A 169 -16.87 -1.01 5.93
N LEU A 170 -15.58 -1.01 5.62
CA LEU A 170 -14.52 -1.58 6.44
C LEU A 170 -13.76 -0.45 7.13
N PHE A 171 -13.70 -0.53 8.46
CA PHE A 171 -12.90 0.36 9.30
C PHE A 171 -11.75 -0.42 9.91
N GLU A 172 -10.54 0.06 9.71
CA GLU A 172 -9.31 -0.52 10.23
C GLU A 172 -8.57 0.52 11.08
N THR A 173 -8.07 0.11 12.24
CA THR A 173 -7.28 1.01 13.09
C THR A 173 -6.21 0.25 13.87
N ARG A 174 -5.02 0.83 13.94
CA ARG A 174 -3.89 0.25 14.65
C ARG A 174 -4.11 0.23 16.16
N LEU A 175 -3.81 -0.89 16.77
CA LEU A 175 -3.76 -1.09 18.22
C LEU A 175 -2.29 -1.21 18.66
N GLY A 176 -1.61 -0.08 18.80
CA GLY A 176 -0.17 -0.05 19.12
C GLY A 176 0.72 -0.38 17.91
N ARG A 177 1.79 -1.17 18.14
CA ARG A 177 2.88 -1.31 17.14
C ARG A 177 2.56 -2.24 15.97
N SER A 178 1.91 -3.36 16.28
CA SER A 178 1.85 -4.50 15.36
C SER A 178 0.49 -5.18 15.32
N SER A 179 -0.52 -4.59 15.97
CA SER A 179 -1.89 -5.10 15.97
C SER A 179 -2.84 -4.10 15.30
N GLN A 180 -3.97 -4.58 14.82
CA GLN A 180 -5.02 -3.80 14.18
C GLN A 180 -6.38 -4.38 14.55
N LEU A 181 -7.35 -3.50 14.80
CA LEU A 181 -8.77 -3.83 14.89
C LEU A 181 -9.42 -3.58 13.53
N GLU A 182 -10.28 -4.49 13.11
CA GLU A 182 -11.06 -4.43 11.88
C GLU A 182 -12.54 -4.54 12.21
N ILE A 183 -13.38 -3.75 11.56
CA ILE A 183 -14.84 -3.82 11.67
C ILE A 183 -15.43 -3.68 10.28
N ALA A 184 -16.10 -4.72 9.77
CA ALA A 184 -16.79 -4.71 8.49
C ALA A 184 -18.31 -4.63 8.69
N LEU A 185 -18.93 -3.72 7.94
CA LEU A 185 -20.38 -3.49 7.92
C LEU A 185 -20.88 -3.71 6.50
N PRO A 186 -21.29 -4.95 6.13
CA PRO A 186 -21.80 -5.24 4.81
C PRO A 186 -23.30 -4.92 4.69
N PHE A 187 -23.70 -4.47 3.50
CA PHE A 187 -25.06 -4.26 3.06
C PHE A 187 -25.28 -4.97 1.73
N HIS A 188 -26.42 -5.59 1.55
CA HIS A 188 -26.77 -6.25 0.29
C HIS A 188 -28.14 -5.79 -0.21
N LEU A 189 -28.31 -5.87 -1.54
CA LEU A 189 -29.56 -5.59 -2.22
C LEU A 189 -29.68 -6.55 -3.41
N ASP A 190 -30.64 -7.48 -3.33
CA ASP A 190 -30.83 -8.55 -4.30
C ASP A 190 -32.16 -8.43 -5.03
N GLU A 191 -32.18 -8.74 -6.32
CA GLU A 191 -33.40 -8.83 -7.12
C GLU A 191 -34.17 -10.08 -6.73
N GLY A 192 -35.40 -9.92 -6.20
CA GLY A 192 -36.25 -11.02 -5.76
C GLY A 192 -36.65 -11.99 -6.88
N ALA A 193 -36.92 -13.24 -6.53
CA ALA A 193 -37.38 -14.27 -7.45
C ALA A 193 -38.88 -14.14 -7.69
N GLY A 194 -39.35 -13.12 -8.42
CA GLY A 194 -40.78 -12.98 -8.73
C GLY A 194 -41.25 -11.51 -8.76
N GLU A 195 -42.57 -11.28 -8.52
CA GLU A 195 -43.16 -9.94 -8.53
C GLU A 195 -42.80 -9.08 -7.30
N ASP A 196 -42.10 -9.62 -6.32
CA ASP A 196 -41.86 -9.00 -5.02
C ASP A 196 -40.74 -7.94 -5.00
N GLY A 197 -40.11 -7.66 -6.16
CA GLY A 197 -39.14 -6.57 -6.29
C GLY A 197 -37.78 -6.86 -5.64
N TRP A 198 -37.19 -5.87 -4.99
CA TRP A 198 -35.86 -5.95 -4.37
C TRP A 198 -35.98 -6.29 -2.88
N THR A 199 -35.05 -7.15 -2.42
CA THR A 199 -34.84 -7.44 -0.99
C THR A 199 -33.44 -7.07 -0.59
N GLY A 200 -33.24 -6.56 0.61
CA GLY A 200 -31.90 -6.21 1.09
C GLY A 200 -31.92 -5.69 2.51
N GLY A 201 -30.72 -5.48 3.04
CA GLY A 201 -30.51 -4.99 4.40
C GLY A 201 -29.06 -5.03 4.83
N LEU A 202 -28.86 -4.86 6.13
CA LEU A 202 -27.57 -5.11 6.77
C LEU A 202 -27.27 -6.60 6.72
N GLY A 203 -26.06 -6.95 6.29
CA GLY A 203 -25.53 -8.30 6.38
C GLY A 203 -24.96 -8.62 7.75
N ASP A 204 -24.17 -9.66 7.83
CA ASP A 204 -23.53 -10.06 9.08
C ASP A 204 -22.26 -9.24 9.33
N VAL A 205 -22.23 -8.58 10.49
CA VAL A 205 -21.11 -7.70 10.88
C VAL A 205 -19.91 -8.54 11.26
N ALA A 206 -18.73 -8.20 10.71
CA ALA A 206 -17.50 -8.86 11.08
C ALA A 206 -16.64 -7.96 11.99
N VAL A 207 -15.94 -8.61 12.94
CA VAL A 207 -14.98 -7.97 13.84
C VAL A 207 -13.71 -8.79 13.85
N GLY A 208 -12.60 -8.18 13.41
CA GLY A 208 -11.32 -8.82 13.22
C GLY A 208 -10.20 -8.23 14.07
N LEU A 209 -9.20 -9.05 14.34
CA LEU A 209 -7.91 -8.68 14.91
C LEU A 209 -6.80 -9.20 14.00
N LYS A 210 -5.97 -8.30 13.51
CA LYS A 210 -4.74 -8.61 12.78
C LYS A 210 -3.54 -8.40 13.68
N GLN A 211 -2.59 -9.32 13.65
CA GLN A 211 -1.33 -9.26 14.41
C GLN A 211 -0.16 -9.55 13.49
N VAL A 212 0.76 -8.61 13.35
CA VAL A 212 2.05 -8.86 12.69
C VAL A 212 2.86 -9.87 13.48
N ILE A 213 3.19 -10.99 12.84
CA ILE A 213 4.00 -12.08 13.39
C ILE A 213 5.48 -11.84 13.10
N ALA A 214 5.79 -11.40 11.88
CA ALA A 214 7.14 -11.11 11.43
C ALA A 214 7.15 -9.99 10.39
N ALA A 215 8.07 -9.05 10.54
CA ALA A 215 8.34 -7.99 9.57
C ALA A 215 9.85 -7.96 9.29
N LEU A 216 10.23 -8.14 8.03
CA LEU A 216 11.62 -8.25 7.58
C LEU A 216 11.87 -7.21 6.47
N PRO A 217 12.11 -5.93 6.83
CA PRO A 217 12.28 -4.85 5.83
C PRO A 217 13.43 -5.11 4.84
N SER A 218 14.50 -5.77 5.28
CA SER A 218 15.65 -6.08 4.43
C SER A 218 15.34 -7.08 3.29
N SER A 219 14.36 -7.96 3.49
CA SER A 219 13.86 -8.88 2.45
C SER A 219 12.57 -8.38 1.79
N GLY A 220 11.99 -7.28 2.29
CA GLY A 220 10.72 -6.75 1.82
C GLY A 220 9.51 -7.63 2.14
N SER A 221 9.56 -8.41 3.24
CA SER A 221 8.50 -9.37 3.57
C SER A 221 7.86 -9.10 4.92
N ILE A 222 6.55 -9.37 5.01
CA ILE A 222 5.76 -9.27 6.23
C ILE A 222 4.74 -10.41 6.29
N LEU A 223 4.53 -10.96 7.49
CA LEU A 223 3.58 -12.02 7.78
C LEU A 223 2.70 -11.60 8.95
N SER A 224 1.40 -11.75 8.84
CA SER A 224 0.41 -11.49 9.88
C SER A 224 -0.55 -12.65 10.06
N GLY A 225 -1.01 -12.87 11.29
CA GLY A 225 -2.15 -13.69 11.61
C GLY A 225 -3.38 -12.81 11.78
N ILE A 226 -4.52 -13.28 11.30
CA ILE A 226 -5.82 -12.61 11.35
C ILE A 226 -6.82 -13.56 11.98
N VAL A 227 -7.67 -13.04 12.83
CA VAL A 227 -8.82 -13.75 13.40
C VAL A 227 -10.02 -12.85 13.27
N GLU A 228 -11.04 -13.31 12.56
CA GLU A 228 -12.29 -12.58 12.40
C GLU A 228 -13.48 -13.39 12.95
N LEU A 229 -14.45 -12.68 13.52
CA LEU A 229 -15.75 -13.22 13.94
C LEU A 229 -16.84 -12.51 13.15
N VAL A 230 -17.54 -13.27 12.32
CA VAL A 230 -18.74 -12.82 11.63
C VAL A 230 -19.94 -13.10 12.54
N LEU A 231 -20.68 -12.04 12.90
CA LEU A 231 -21.76 -12.08 13.86
C LEU A 231 -23.11 -12.11 13.13
N PRO A 232 -24.08 -12.95 13.53
CA PRO A 232 -25.38 -13.09 12.87
C PRO A 232 -26.26 -11.87 13.15
N THR A 233 -25.96 -10.75 12.52
CA THR A 233 -26.68 -9.47 12.65
C THR A 233 -27.69 -9.25 11.53
N SER A 234 -27.64 -10.04 10.47
CA SER A 234 -28.63 -10.04 9.40
C SER A 234 -29.98 -10.56 9.87
N ARG A 235 -31.04 -10.25 9.10
CA ARG A 235 -32.40 -10.75 9.42
C ARG A 235 -32.60 -12.24 9.12
N GLU A 236 -31.71 -12.84 8.36
CA GLU A 236 -31.83 -14.22 7.89
C GLU A 236 -31.22 -15.25 8.85
N GLY A 237 -30.66 -14.78 9.99
CA GLY A 237 -30.25 -15.62 11.12
C GLY A 237 -29.21 -16.67 10.75
N SER A 238 -28.03 -16.19 10.32
CA SER A 238 -26.84 -17.04 10.14
C SER A 238 -26.21 -17.44 11.49
N ALA A 239 -25.35 -18.44 11.45
CA ALA A 239 -24.51 -18.79 12.61
C ALA A 239 -23.35 -17.80 12.76
N VAL A 240 -22.76 -17.73 13.95
CA VAL A 240 -21.44 -17.09 14.11
C VAL A 240 -20.42 -17.86 13.28
N VAL A 241 -19.62 -17.15 12.47
CA VAL A 241 -18.51 -17.76 11.73
C VAL A 241 -17.18 -17.28 12.31
N PHE A 242 -16.26 -18.20 12.51
CA PHE A 242 -14.89 -17.93 12.93
C PHE A 242 -13.95 -18.07 11.73
N GLU A 243 -13.20 -17.01 11.41
CA GLU A 243 -12.34 -16.95 10.24
C GLU A 243 -10.87 -16.69 10.64
N PRO A 244 -10.10 -17.76 10.96
CA PRO A 244 -8.66 -17.64 11.12
C PRO A 244 -7.97 -17.61 9.77
N SER A 245 -7.02 -16.68 9.58
CA SER A 245 -6.21 -16.64 8.37
C SER A 245 -4.78 -16.16 8.62
N LEU A 246 -3.92 -16.43 7.64
CA LEU A 246 -2.56 -15.89 7.54
C LEU A 246 -2.47 -15.03 6.29
N ALA A 247 -1.94 -13.82 6.43
CA ALA A 247 -1.62 -12.92 5.33
C ALA A 247 -0.11 -12.72 5.24
N TYR A 248 0.43 -12.82 4.03
CA TYR A 248 1.84 -12.60 3.72
C TYR A 248 1.96 -11.61 2.57
N SER A 249 2.89 -10.66 2.68
CA SER A 249 3.21 -9.73 1.59
C SER A 249 4.71 -9.71 1.32
N GLN A 250 5.08 -9.58 0.05
CA GLN A 250 6.45 -9.57 -0.43
C GLN A 250 6.66 -8.48 -1.47
N SER A 251 7.63 -7.59 -1.24
CA SER A 251 8.12 -6.66 -2.26
C SER A 251 8.96 -7.40 -3.30
N LEU A 252 8.72 -7.15 -4.57
CA LEU A 252 9.42 -7.74 -5.71
C LEU A 252 10.14 -6.64 -6.51
N GLY A 253 11.33 -6.26 -6.04
CA GLY A 253 12.04 -5.10 -6.57
C GLY A 253 11.40 -3.77 -6.15
N PRO A 254 11.63 -2.67 -6.90
CA PRO A 254 11.23 -1.33 -6.49
C PRO A 254 9.74 -1.01 -6.63
N ALA A 255 9.00 -1.80 -7.42
CA ALA A 255 7.61 -1.47 -7.77
C ALA A 255 6.66 -2.67 -7.83
N GLY A 256 7.20 -3.89 -7.91
CA GLY A 256 6.41 -5.12 -7.91
C GLY A 256 6.14 -5.62 -6.49
N PHE A 257 5.03 -6.33 -6.31
CA PHE A 257 4.68 -6.93 -5.02
C PHE A 257 3.76 -8.13 -5.19
N LEU A 258 3.69 -8.93 -4.12
CA LEU A 258 2.85 -10.11 -4.02
C LEU A 258 2.15 -10.10 -2.66
N HIS A 259 0.86 -10.44 -2.63
CA HIS A 259 0.13 -10.80 -1.43
C HIS A 259 -0.34 -12.25 -1.53
N LEU A 260 -0.31 -12.93 -0.39
CA LEU A 260 -0.85 -14.27 -0.21
C LEU A 260 -1.72 -14.27 1.04
N GLN A 261 -2.89 -14.87 0.97
CA GLN A 261 -3.73 -15.13 2.13
C GLN A 261 -4.25 -16.55 2.07
N THR A 262 -4.32 -17.22 3.22
CA THR A 262 -4.98 -18.52 3.35
C THR A 262 -5.65 -18.62 4.70
N GLY A 263 -6.82 -19.25 4.74
CA GLY A 263 -7.60 -19.37 5.95
C GLY A 263 -8.75 -20.36 5.82
N ALA A 264 -9.62 -20.31 6.80
CA ALA A 264 -10.83 -21.11 6.86
C ALA A 264 -12.00 -20.30 7.37
N GLU A 265 -13.19 -20.57 6.88
CA GLU A 265 -14.47 -20.12 7.42
C GLU A 265 -15.09 -21.30 8.19
N VAL A 266 -15.28 -21.12 9.50
CA VAL A 266 -15.74 -22.18 10.41
C VAL A 266 -17.03 -21.75 11.08
N PRO A 267 -18.22 -22.13 10.56
CA PRO A 267 -19.49 -21.83 11.17
C PRO A 267 -19.65 -22.57 12.52
N PHE A 268 -20.16 -21.88 13.56
CA PHE A 268 -20.48 -22.46 14.86
C PHE A 268 -21.90 -23.02 14.88
N GLU A 269 -22.20 -23.95 13.99
CA GLU A 269 -23.48 -24.66 13.95
C GLU A 269 -23.28 -26.16 13.70
N GLU A 270 -24.27 -26.99 14.08
CA GLU A 270 -24.12 -28.44 14.15
C GLU A 270 -23.88 -29.13 12.78
N ASN A 271 -24.20 -28.49 11.66
CA ASN A 271 -23.97 -28.97 10.32
C ASN A 271 -23.34 -27.89 9.42
N GLY A 272 -22.62 -26.96 10.02
CA GLY A 272 -21.93 -25.90 9.28
C GLY A 272 -20.78 -26.45 8.43
N GLU A 273 -20.81 -26.17 7.15
CA GLU A 273 -19.74 -26.56 6.24
C GLU A 273 -18.52 -25.67 6.43
N VAL A 274 -17.36 -26.26 6.71
CA VAL A 274 -16.09 -25.55 6.79
C VAL A 274 -15.60 -25.29 5.38
N GLU A 275 -15.34 -24.02 5.06
CA GLU A 275 -14.72 -23.63 3.78
C GLU A 275 -13.25 -23.27 3.99
N LEU A 276 -12.36 -23.83 3.18
CA LEU A 276 -10.96 -23.40 3.10
C LEU A 276 -10.79 -22.45 1.94
N PHE A 277 -9.99 -21.38 2.15
CA PHE A 277 -9.70 -20.43 1.08
C PHE A 277 -8.21 -20.12 0.97
N TRP A 278 -7.80 -19.72 -0.23
CA TRP A 278 -6.48 -19.15 -0.53
C TRP A 278 -6.62 -18.06 -1.59
N ARG A 279 -5.87 -17.01 -1.43
CA ARG A 279 -5.91 -15.82 -2.29
C ARG A 279 -4.49 -15.40 -2.62
N LEU A 280 -4.26 -15.04 -3.88
CA LEU A 280 -2.97 -14.57 -4.39
C LEU A 280 -3.22 -13.28 -5.16
N ALA A 281 -2.52 -12.20 -4.85
CA ALA A 281 -2.53 -10.98 -5.63
C ALA A 281 -1.11 -10.61 -6.04
N TYR A 282 -0.91 -10.32 -7.32
CA TYR A 282 0.33 -9.76 -7.86
C TYR A 282 0.04 -8.38 -8.43
N GLY A 283 0.88 -7.40 -8.11
CA GLY A 283 0.75 -6.04 -8.59
C GLY A 283 2.07 -5.38 -8.96
N TYR A 284 1.95 -4.30 -9.72
CA TYR A 284 3.08 -3.45 -10.09
C TYR A 284 2.65 -1.99 -10.09
N THR A 285 3.38 -1.12 -9.37
CA THR A 285 3.06 0.31 -9.25
C THR A 285 3.84 1.14 -10.25
N PHE A 286 3.12 1.91 -11.06
CA PHE A 286 3.66 2.94 -11.95
C PHE A 286 3.40 4.31 -11.35
N VAL A 287 4.39 5.19 -11.37
CA VAL A 287 4.27 6.57 -10.91
C VAL A 287 4.32 7.51 -12.10
N GLN A 288 3.37 8.42 -12.22
CA GLN A 288 3.33 9.43 -13.28
C GLN A 288 4.39 10.50 -13.02
N GLY A 289 5.44 10.55 -13.86
CA GLY A 289 6.60 11.38 -13.60
C GLY A 289 7.43 10.83 -12.44
N LEU A 290 8.16 11.71 -11.74
CA LEU A 290 9.07 11.28 -10.67
C LEU A 290 8.32 11.00 -9.35
N PHE A 291 7.33 11.83 -8.99
CA PHE A 291 6.60 11.75 -7.72
C PHE A 291 5.08 11.96 -7.86
N GLY A 292 4.54 11.75 -9.03
CA GLY A 292 3.13 12.00 -9.32
C GLY A 292 2.21 10.88 -8.86
N ARG A 293 1.02 10.82 -9.50
CA ARG A 293 -0.03 9.86 -9.20
C ARG A 293 0.45 8.42 -9.42
N ALA A 294 0.19 7.56 -8.44
CA ALA A 294 0.45 6.13 -8.56
C ALA A 294 -0.71 5.42 -9.28
N TRP A 295 -0.36 4.47 -10.14
CA TRP A 295 -1.23 3.58 -10.91
C TRP A 295 -0.76 2.15 -10.66
N THR A 296 -1.61 1.33 -10.10
CA THR A 296 -1.23 -0.02 -9.72
C THR A 296 -2.18 -1.05 -10.32
N PRO A 297 -1.90 -1.56 -11.53
CA PRO A 297 -2.57 -2.76 -12.03
C PRO A 297 -2.21 -3.96 -11.16
N MET A 298 -3.21 -4.78 -10.87
CA MET A 298 -3.07 -6.01 -10.11
C MET A 298 -3.89 -7.14 -10.74
N LEU A 299 -3.52 -8.37 -10.43
CA LEU A 299 -4.27 -9.57 -10.75
C LEU A 299 -4.39 -10.41 -9.50
N GLU A 300 -5.63 -10.72 -9.09
CA GLU A 300 -5.88 -11.68 -8.03
C GLU A 300 -6.36 -13.01 -8.59
N VAL A 301 -5.99 -14.07 -7.91
CA VAL A 301 -6.53 -15.44 -8.08
C VAL A 301 -7.09 -15.85 -6.74
N LEU A 302 -8.38 -16.09 -6.68
CA LEU A 302 -9.08 -16.54 -5.49
C LEU A 302 -9.43 -18.01 -5.66
N GLY A 303 -9.22 -18.79 -4.61
CA GLY A 303 -9.57 -20.20 -4.58
C GLY A 303 -10.28 -20.53 -3.28
N SER A 304 -11.33 -21.37 -3.33
CA SER A 304 -11.97 -21.90 -2.15
C SER A 304 -12.54 -23.30 -2.38
N LEU A 305 -12.71 -24.03 -1.28
CA LEU A 305 -13.35 -25.36 -1.30
C LEU A 305 -14.08 -25.64 0.03
N GLY A 306 -15.23 -26.26 -0.03
CA GLY A 306 -15.87 -26.89 1.11
C GLY A 306 -15.15 -28.18 1.51
N VAL A 307 -14.92 -28.39 2.81
CA VAL A 307 -14.22 -29.59 3.30
C VAL A 307 -15.03 -30.86 3.01
N ASP A 308 -16.36 -30.78 3.00
CA ASP A 308 -17.27 -31.88 2.76
C ASP A 308 -17.40 -32.24 1.26
N ASP A 309 -17.07 -31.29 0.36
CA ASP A 309 -16.99 -31.54 -1.09
C ASP A 309 -15.66 -31.03 -1.70
N PRO A 310 -14.55 -31.72 -1.41
CA PRO A 310 -13.24 -31.29 -1.87
C PRO A 310 -13.04 -31.39 -3.40
N ALA A 311 -14.00 -31.94 -4.14
CA ALA A 311 -13.95 -32.00 -5.61
C ALA A 311 -14.48 -30.69 -6.24
N ALA A 312 -15.26 -29.89 -5.52
CA ALA A 312 -15.86 -28.65 -6.00
C ALA A 312 -15.00 -27.43 -5.65
N ILE A 313 -13.75 -27.38 -6.13
CA ILE A 313 -12.89 -26.18 -5.96
C ILE A 313 -13.45 -25.05 -6.81
N ARG A 314 -13.71 -23.92 -6.17
CA ARG A 314 -14.12 -22.67 -6.83
C ARG A 314 -12.90 -21.81 -7.10
N TRP A 315 -12.85 -21.23 -8.29
CA TRP A 315 -11.79 -20.31 -8.68
C TRP A 315 -12.37 -19.02 -9.28
N ASP A 316 -11.76 -17.89 -8.92
CA ASP A 316 -12.03 -16.61 -9.54
C ASP A 316 -10.74 -15.94 -9.99
N LEU A 317 -10.80 -15.24 -11.12
CA LEU A 317 -9.77 -14.34 -11.60
C LEU A 317 -10.26 -12.90 -11.47
N VAL A 318 -9.41 -12.03 -10.88
CA VAL A 318 -9.78 -10.65 -10.59
C VAL A 318 -8.73 -9.68 -11.13
N PRO A 319 -8.80 -9.30 -12.42
CA PRO A 319 -8.05 -8.17 -12.92
C PRO A 319 -8.56 -6.89 -12.28
N GLN A 320 -7.62 -6.01 -11.84
CA GLN A 320 -7.95 -4.78 -11.14
C GLN A 320 -6.92 -3.67 -11.36
N LEU A 321 -7.34 -2.45 -11.05
CA LEU A 321 -6.51 -1.25 -11.10
C LEU A 321 -6.78 -0.39 -9.86
N GLN A 322 -5.73 -0.04 -9.12
CA GLN A 322 -5.78 0.99 -8.08
C GLN A 322 -5.17 2.30 -8.58
N LEU A 323 -5.78 3.42 -8.21
CA LEU A 323 -5.38 4.78 -8.59
C LEU A 323 -5.30 5.65 -7.34
N ALA A 324 -4.16 6.33 -7.12
CA ALA A 324 -4.08 7.40 -6.13
C ALA A 324 -4.85 8.63 -6.62
N LEU A 325 -5.77 9.16 -5.81
CA LEU A 325 -6.64 10.28 -6.19
C LEU A 325 -6.11 11.63 -5.72
N ASN A 326 -5.45 11.66 -4.57
CA ASN A 326 -4.93 12.89 -3.97
C ASN A 326 -3.39 12.97 -4.04
N THR A 327 -2.85 14.14 -3.70
CA THR A 327 -1.40 14.42 -3.73
C THR A 327 -0.63 13.64 -2.66
N ARG A 328 -1.25 13.42 -1.49
CA ARG A 328 -0.65 12.61 -0.40
C ARG A 328 -0.65 11.11 -0.69
N GLN A 329 -1.40 10.68 -1.70
CA GLN A 329 -1.59 9.27 -2.04
C GLN A 329 -2.28 8.45 -0.93
N HIS A 330 -3.09 9.10 -0.10
CA HIS A 330 -3.88 8.47 0.97
C HIS A 330 -5.34 8.21 0.58
N VAL A 331 -5.78 8.71 -0.57
CA VAL A 331 -7.11 8.42 -1.11
C VAL A 331 -6.94 7.63 -2.40
N MET A 332 -7.44 6.39 -2.39
CA MET A 332 -7.28 5.44 -3.49
C MET A 332 -8.64 5.03 -4.05
N LEU A 333 -8.71 4.88 -5.36
CA LEU A 333 -9.81 4.25 -6.07
C LEU A 333 -9.35 2.91 -6.62
N GLY A 334 -10.00 1.83 -6.22
CA GLY A 334 -9.85 0.50 -6.81
C GLY A 334 -10.99 0.18 -7.75
N LEU A 335 -10.70 -0.45 -8.89
CA LEU A 335 -11.68 -0.95 -9.86
C LEU A 335 -11.31 -2.37 -10.23
N ALA A 336 -12.26 -3.31 -10.19
CA ALA A 336 -12.01 -4.72 -10.48
C ALA A 336 -13.18 -5.39 -11.20
N THR A 337 -12.88 -6.52 -11.84
CA THR A 337 -13.88 -7.47 -12.34
C THR A 337 -13.57 -8.84 -11.77
N ARG A 338 -14.54 -9.47 -11.08
CA ARG A 338 -14.44 -10.83 -10.57
C ARG A 338 -15.03 -11.79 -11.60
N ILE A 339 -14.25 -12.73 -12.09
CA ILE A 339 -14.59 -13.65 -13.18
C ILE A 339 -14.47 -15.09 -12.65
N PRO A 340 -15.59 -15.81 -12.45
CA PRO A 340 -15.56 -17.25 -12.18
C PRO A 340 -14.94 -18.00 -13.36
N VAL A 341 -14.00 -18.91 -13.08
CA VAL A 341 -13.25 -19.62 -14.15
C VAL A 341 -13.51 -21.13 -14.22
N GLU A 342 -14.43 -21.66 -13.40
CA GLU A 342 -14.81 -23.08 -13.50
C GLU A 342 -15.68 -23.32 -14.74
N PRO A 343 -15.44 -24.45 -15.44
CA PRO A 343 -16.29 -24.87 -16.55
C PRO A 343 -17.74 -25.08 -16.09
N GLY A 344 -18.71 -24.39 -16.73
CA GLY A 344 -20.11 -24.51 -16.40
C GLY A 344 -20.55 -23.82 -15.13
N SER A 345 -19.75 -22.88 -14.61
CA SER A 345 -20.12 -22.08 -13.46
C SER A 345 -21.42 -21.29 -13.74
N GLU A 346 -22.37 -21.38 -12.81
CA GLU A 346 -23.58 -20.53 -12.80
C GLU A 346 -23.33 -19.20 -12.06
N ARG A 347 -22.13 -19.00 -11.50
CA ARG A 347 -21.74 -17.77 -10.79
C ARG A 347 -21.59 -16.62 -11.77
N ALA A 348 -22.16 -15.47 -11.42
CA ALA A 348 -22.16 -14.28 -12.25
C ALA A 348 -20.77 -13.61 -12.27
N ILE A 349 -20.45 -12.98 -13.40
CA ILE A 349 -19.36 -11.98 -13.44
C ILE A 349 -19.79 -10.78 -12.60
N GLY A 350 -18.91 -10.29 -11.74
CA GLY A 350 -19.13 -9.12 -10.91
C GLY A 350 -18.17 -7.98 -11.26
N VAL A 351 -18.64 -6.75 -11.11
CA VAL A 351 -17.80 -5.54 -11.14
C VAL A 351 -17.71 -4.98 -9.73
N TRP A 352 -16.52 -4.54 -9.37
CA TRP A 352 -16.19 -4.10 -8.02
C TRP A 352 -15.45 -2.78 -8.07
N ALA A 353 -15.71 -1.94 -7.09
CA ALA A 353 -14.98 -0.70 -6.88
C ALA A 353 -14.81 -0.46 -5.38
N TYR A 354 -13.70 0.12 -4.97
CA TYR A 354 -13.58 0.66 -3.63
C TYR A 354 -13.05 2.09 -3.65
N LEU A 355 -13.45 2.87 -2.63
CA LEU A 355 -12.81 4.10 -2.22
C LEU A 355 -12.14 3.85 -0.87
N LEU A 356 -10.82 3.96 -0.85
CA LEU A 356 -9.99 3.78 0.33
C LEU A 356 -9.46 5.13 0.78
N TRP A 357 -9.43 5.34 2.08
CA TRP A 357 -8.92 6.53 2.73
C TRP A 357 -8.06 6.17 3.94
N GLU A 358 -6.78 6.52 3.89
CA GLU A 358 -5.79 6.37 4.95
C GLU A 358 -5.58 7.70 5.68
N TRP A 359 -5.37 7.66 7.03
CA TRP A 359 -5.10 8.86 7.83
C TRP A 359 -3.81 8.70 8.66
N PHE A 360 -2.71 8.54 7.98
CA PHE A 360 -1.42 8.30 8.62
C PHE A 360 -0.85 9.53 9.32
N ASP A 361 -1.07 10.72 8.79
CA ASP A 361 -0.43 11.98 9.22
C ASP A 361 -1.24 12.77 10.24
N GLY A 362 -2.37 12.25 10.73
CA GLY A 362 -3.24 12.99 11.62
C GLY A 362 -4.52 12.25 11.92
N GLY A 363 -5.50 12.96 12.48
CA GLY A 363 -6.84 12.44 12.70
C GLY A 363 -7.65 12.30 11.41
N LEU A 364 -8.78 11.63 11.51
CA LEU A 364 -9.71 11.28 10.43
C LEU A 364 -10.12 12.45 9.51
N GLY A 365 -9.92 13.70 9.92
CA GLY A 365 -10.21 14.91 9.14
C GLY A 365 -8.98 15.66 8.66
N GLU A 366 -7.76 15.21 8.92
CA GLU A 366 -6.53 15.97 8.73
C GLU A 366 -5.62 15.49 7.59
N GLY A 367 -5.86 14.34 7.02
CA GLY A 367 -5.00 13.70 6.02
C GLY A 367 -5.29 14.01 4.54
N TRP A 368 -6.01 15.09 4.23
CA TRP A 368 -6.46 15.38 2.84
C TRP A 368 -5.43 16.04 1.94
#